data_4ec28340e4a265c6d4d7d1b41841c185
#
_entry.id   4ec28340e4a265c6d4d7d1b41841c185
#
_cell.length_a   1.000
_cell.length_b   1.000
_cell.length_c   1.000
_cell.angle_alpha   90.00
_cell.angle_beta   90.00
_cell.angle_gamma   90.00
#
_symmetry.space_group_name_H-M   'P 1'
#
loop_
_entity.id
_entity.type
_entity.pdbx_description
1 polymer ?
#
loop_
_entity_poly.entity_id
_entity_poly.type
_entity_poly.pdbx_seq_one_letter_code
_entity_poly.pdbx_strand_id
1 'polypeptide(L)'
;MNYINNRFLLHKRPTGMPEDNCWVMDSEKITELKKQEILIKAEYLSIDPYMRGKMNDSISYTPPLKIGEVMVGESVGRVIESKSKNYAVGDLVTVHQGWQTYILSLIHI
;
A
#
# COMPACT_ATOMS: atom_id res chain seq x y z
N MET A 1 0.32 -20.60 -3.52
CA MET A 1 1.26 -19.55 -3.04
C MET A 1 0.99 -19.21 -1.59
N ASN A 2 2.00 -18.78 -0.87
CA ASN A 2 1.88 -18.36 0.53
C ASN A 2 2.78 -17.14 0.76
N TYR A 3 2.19 -15.97 0.79
CA TYR A 3 2.91 -14.74 1.10
C TYR A 3 2.27 -14.09 2.32
N ILE A 4 3.09 -13.48 3.16
CA ILE A 4 2.61 -12.70 4.31
C ILE A 4 2.83 -11.24 4.00
N ASN A 5 1.74 -10.49 3.86
CA ASN A 5 1.76 -9.06 3.62
C ASN A 5 1.77 -8.33 4.95
N ASN A 6 2.84 -7.59 5.21
CA ASN A 6 2.94 -6.73 6.39
C ASN A 6 2.56 -5.32 5.98
N ARG A 7 1.62 -4.72 6.70
CA ARG A 7 1.07 -3.41 6.37
C ARG A 7 1.16 -2.49 7.56
N PHE A 8 1.39 -1.19 7.29
CA PHE A 8 1.31 -0.16 8.32
C PHE A 8 -0.02 0.56 8.18
N LEU A 9 -0.81 0.52 9.25
CA LEU A 9 -2.13 1.14 9.31
C LEU A 9 -2.06 2.41 10.14
N LEU A 10 -2.81 3.44 9.75
CA LEU A 10 -2.96 4.62 10.59
C LEU A 10 -3.73 4.23 11.84
N HIS A 11 -3.12 4.44 13.00
CA HIS A 11 -3.70 4.07 14.28
C HIS A 11 -4.11 5.29 15.10
N LYS A 12 -3.36 6.37 15.02
CA LYS A 12 -3.59 7.59 15.78
C LYS A 12 -3.20 8.80 14.94
N ARG A 13 -4.02 9.85 15.00
CA ARG A 13 -3.69 11.09 14.30
C ARG A 13 -2.66 11.88 15.10
N PRO A 14 -1.55 12.32 14.47
CA PRO A 14 -0.54 13.09 15.17
C PRO A 14 -1.00 14.54 15.41
N THR A 15 -0.48 15.15 16.48
CA THR A 15 -0.72 16.55 16.80
C THR A 15 0.51 17.41 16.58
N GLY A 16 1.37 17.04 15.68
CA GLY A 16 2.63 17.69 15.38
C GLY A 16 3.47 16.72 14.58
N MET A 17 4.72 16.53 14.98
CA MET A 17 5.57 15.52 14.39
C MET A 17 4.99 14.13 14.69
N PRO A 18 4.78 13.29 13.66
CA PRO A 18 4.29 11.93 13.89
C PRO A 18 5.25 11.12 14.73
N GLU A 19 4.71 10.38 15.69
CA GLU A 19 5.47 9.45 16.53
C GLU A 19 5.18 8.01 16.12
N ASP A 20 5.97 7.07 16.62
CA ASP A 20 5.84 5.66 16.24
C ASP A 20 4.44 5.10 16.54
N ASN A 21 3.76 5.60 17.56
CA ASN A 21 2.43 5.13 17.94
C ASN A 21 1.32 5.62 17.01
N CYS A 22 1.64 6.44 16.00
CA CYS A 22 0.67 6.83 14.98
C CYS A 22 0.35 5.69 14.03
N TRP A 23 1.18 4.67 13.98
CA TRP A 23 1.01 3.52 13.11
C TRP A 23 1.02 2.22 13.90
N VAL A 24 0.31 1.24 13.38
CA VAL A 24 0.35 -0.13 13.87
C VAL A 24 0.60 -1.04 12.68
N MET A 25 1.42 -2.06 12.86
CA MET A 25 1.67 -3.05 11.83
C MET A 25 0.70 -4.21 11.98
N ASP A 26 0.08 -4.63 10.87
CA ASP A 26 -0.67 -5.87 10.81
C ASP A 26 -0.10 -6.76 9.73
N SER A 27 -0.56 -8.00 9.70
CA SER A 27 -0.15 -8.98 8.71
C SER A 27 -1.37 -9.69 8.16
N GLU A 28 -1.39 -9.92 6.85
CA GLU A 28 -2.41 -10.74 6.24
C GLU A 28 -1.76 -11.78 5.33
N LYS A 29 -2.40 -12.93 5.20
CA LYS A 29 -1.91 -14.01 4.38
C LYS A 29 -2.51 -13.92 2.99
N ILE A 30 -1.66 -13.99 1.97
CA ILE A 30 -2.08 -14.01 0.57
C ILE A 30 -1.84 -15.43 0.05
N THR A 31 -2.92 -16.10 -0.34
CA THR A 31 -2.89 -17.49 -0.73
C THR A 31 -3.28 -17.74 -2.17
N GLU A 32 -3.97 -16.79 -2.81
CA GLU A 32 -4.42 -16.95 -4.19
C GLU A 32 -4.58 -15.62 -4.90
N LEU A 33 -4.50 -15.65 -6.23
CA LEU A 33 -4.84 -14.54 -7.10
C LEU A 33 -6.21 -14.77 -7.72
N LYS A 34 -7.00 -13.71 -7.78
CA LYS A 34 -8.24 -13.69 -8.55
C LYS A 34 -7.92 -13.43 -10.02
N LYS A 35 -8.92 -13.66 -10.87
CA LYS A 35 -8.82 -13.42 -12.31
C LYS A 35 -8.37 -11.98 -12.58
N GLN A 36 -7.39 -11.80 -13.46
CA GLN A 36 -6.80 -10.52 -13.87
C GLN A 36 -6.02 -9.78 -12.77
N GLU A 37 -5.83 -10.40 -11.63
CA GLU A 37 -5.05 -9.84 -10.53
C GLU A 37 -3.56 -10.10 -10.71
N ILE A 38 -2.74 -9.19 -10.21
CA ILE A 38 -1.29 -9.40 -10.09
C ILE A 38 -0.87 -9.24 -8.65
N LEU A 39 0.21 -9.91 -8.28
CA LEU A 39 0.85 -9.75 -6.98
C LEU A 39 2.19 -9.04 -7.18
N ILE A 40 2.37 -7.94 -6.48
CA ILE A 40 3.56 -7.10 -6.57
C ILE A 40 4.30 -7.19 -5.25
N LYS A 41 5.62 -7.39 -5.32
CA LYS A 41 6.49 -7.25 -4.16
C LYS A 41 7.04 -5.83 -4.17
N ALA A 42 6.71 -5.04 -3.15
CA ALA A 42 7.19 -3.67 -3.04
C ALA A 42 8.70 -3.67 -2.81
N GLU A 43 9.44 -2.91 -3.60
CA GLU A 43 10.90 -2.78 -3.47
C GLU A 43 11.27 -1.42 -2.90
N TYR A 44 10.54 -0.37 -3.28
CA TYR A 44 10.77 1.00 -2.83
C TYR A 44 9.46 1.69 -2.49
N LEU A 45 9.49 2.49 -1.45
CA LEU A 45 8.36 3.30 -1.01
C LEU A 45 8.80 4.76 -1.00
N SER A 46 8.04 5.62 -1.68
CA SER A 46 8.28 7.05 -1.65
C SER A 46 7.71 7.66 -0.38
N ILE A 47 8.46 8.54 0.24
CA ILE A 47 8.01 9.30 1.42
C ILE A 47 7.90 10.76 0.99
N ASP A 48 6.69 11.28 0.97
CA ASP A 48 6.38 12.60 0.44
C ASP A 48 5.61 13.46 1.45
N PRO A 49 5.77 14.81 1.39
CA PRO A 49 5.13 15.71 2.37
C PRO A 49 3.61 15.61 2.47
N TYR A 50 2.91 15.29 1.36
CA TYR A 50 1.45 15.20 1.38
C TYR A 50 0.93 14.14 2.35
N MET A 51 1.74 13.13 2.65
CA MET A 51 1.37 12.02 3.54
C MET A 51 1.01 12.51 4.94
N ARG A 52 1.72 13.53 5.42
CA ARG A 52 1.43 14.10 6.74
C ARG A 52 0.03 14.70 6.79
N GLY A 53 -0.37 15.42 5.73
CA GLY A 53 -1.71 15.99 5.63
C GLY A 53 -2.80 14.94 5.61
N LYS A 54 -2.55 13.78 5.01
CA LYS A 54 -3.49 12.66 4.97
C LYS A 54 -3.78 12.06 6.34
N MET A 55 -2.91 12.26 7.32
CA MET A 55 -3.09 11.78 8.68
C MET A 55 -4.01 12.68 9.51
N ASN A 56 -4.35 13.86 9.02
CA ASN A 56 -5.24 14.81 9.68
C ASN A 56 -6.69 14.53 9.29
N ASP A 57 -7.61 14.79 10.21
CA ASP A 57 -9.05 14.74 9.93
C ASP A 57 -9.51 16.15 9.51
N SER A 58 -9.03 16.60 8.39
CA SER A 58 -9.34 17.95 7.87
C SER A 58 -9.71 17.89 6.40
N ILE A 59 -10.46 18.90 5.94
CA ILE A 59 -10.88 19.00 4.55
C ILE A 59 -9.66 19.30 3.68
N SER A 60 -9.50 18.52 2.62
CA SER A 60 -8.39 18.61 1.69
C SER A 60 -8.90 18.24 0.30
N TYR A 61 -8.05 18.30 -0.72
CA TYR A 61 -8.40 17.88 -2.09
C TYR A 61 -8.89 16.46 -2.16
N THR A 62 -8.38 15.61 -1.28
CA THR A 62 -8.73 14.19 -1.20
C THR A 62 -9.19 13.88 0.21
N PRO A 63 -10.07 12.88 0.38
CA PRO A 63 -10.48 12.49 1.72
C PRO A 63 -9.29 12.13 2.60
N PRO A 64 -9.31 12.45 3.89
CA PRO A 64 -8.26 12.03 4.80
C PRO A 64 -8.28 10.51 4.97
N LEU A 65 -7.14 9.94 5.40
CA LEU A 65 -7.11 8.55 5.81
C LEU A 65 -7.98 8.34 7.03
N LYS A 66 -8.69 7.23 7.03
CA LYS A 66 -9.43 6.77 8.21
C LYS A 66 -8.50 5.97 9.11
N ILE A 67 -8.78 6.00 10.40
CA ILE A 67 -8.09 5.12 11.36
C ILE A 67 -8.34 3.67 10.95
N GLY A 68 -7.27 2.88 10.88
CA GLY A 68 -7.31 1.49 10.45
C GLY A 68 -7.02 1.26 8.97
N GLU A 69 -6.94 2.31 8.17
CA GLU A 69 -6.56 2.19 6.77
C GLU A 69 -5.03 2.10 6.59
N VAL A 70 -4.59 1.43 5.54
CA VAL A 70 -3.17 1.35 5.18
C VAL A 70 -2.65 2.76 4.90
N MET A 71 -1.49 3.09 5.46
CA MET A 71 -0.87 4.40 5.25
C MET A 71 -0.58 4.61 3.76
N VAL A 72 -0.95 5.77 3.23
CA VAL A 72 -0.83 6.09 1.81
C VAL A 72 0.63 6.21 1.37
N GLY A 73 0.87 5.91 0.10
CA GLY A 73 2.18 6.11 -0.50
C GLY A 73 2.27 5.46 -1.87
N GLU A 74 3.18 5.97 -2.67
CA GLU A 74 3.51 5.40 -3.96
C GLU A 74 4.68 4.44 -3.81
N SER A 75 4.55 3.25 -4.39
CA SER A 75 5.56 2.22 -4.34
C SER A 75 6.02 1.85 -5.74
N VAL A 76 7.27 1.46 -5.86
CA VAL A 76 7.80 0.77 -7.03
C VAL A 76 8.04 -0.66 -6.62
N GLY A 77 7.52 -1.60 -7.39
CA GLY A 77 7.66 -3.01 -7.09
C GLY A 77 7.73 -3.85 -8.34
N ARG A 78 7.94 -5.14 -8.11
CA ARG A 78 8.08 -6.11 -9.17
C ARG A 78 6.95 -7.12 -9.11
N VAL A 79 6.37 -7.40 -10.27
CA VAL A 79 5.33 -8.43 -10.39
C VAL A 79 5.97 -9.79 -10.12
N ILE A 80 5.46 -10.52 -9.13
CA ILE A 80 5.96 -11.86 -8.78
C ILE A 80 4.98 -12.97 -9.11
N GLU A 81 3.68 -12.67 -9.21
CA GLU A 81 2.64 -13.57 -9.67
C GLU A 81 1.67 -12.79 -10.56
N SER A 82 1.18 -13.38 -11.62
CA SER A 82 0.27 -12.69 -12.52
C SER A 82 -0.79 -13.61 -13.12
N LYS A 83 -2.03 -13.17 -13.07
CA LYS A 83 -3.14 -13.72 -13.83
C LYS A 83 -3.67 -12.69 -14.85
N SER A 84 -2.88 -11.65 -15.11
CA SER A 84 -3.20 -10.61 -16.10
C SER A 84 -2.43 -10.87 -17.39
N LYS A 85 -3.09 -10.62 -18.52
CA LYS A 85 -2.45 -10.71 -19.85
C LYS A 85 -1.51 -9.54 -20.11
N ASN A 86 -1.70 -8.43 -19.40
CA ASN A 86 -0.98 -7.19 -19.63
C ASN A 86 0.30 -7.06 -18.80
N TYR A 87 0.49 -7.94 -17.80
CA TYR A 87 1.63 -7.89 -16.91
C TYR A 87 2.23 -9.27 -16.75
N ALA A 88 3.54 -9.35 -16.83
CA ALA A 88 4.29 -10.58 -16.69
C ALA A 88 5.11 -10.56 -15.40
N VAL A 89 5.37 -11.75 -14.86
CA VAL A 89 6.30 -11.89 -13.73
C VAL A 89 7.65 -11.28 -14.12
N GLY A 90 8.18 -10.42 -13.26
CA GLY A 90 9.42 -9.68 -13.49
C GLY A 90 9.22 -8.24 -13.94
N ASP A 91 8.00 -7.85 -14.33
CA ASP A 91 7.72 -6.46 -14.71
C ASP A 91 7.87 -5.52 -13.52
N LEU A 92 8.46 -4.34 -13.79
CA LEU A 92 8.57 -3.28 -12.81
C LEU A 92 7.38 -2.34 -12.94
N VAL A 93 6.69 -2.08 -11.84
CA VAL A 93 5.45 -1.28 -11.83
C VAL A 93 5.45 -0.26 -10.71
N THR A 94 4.70 0.82 -10.91
CA THR A 94 4.41 1.82 -9.88
C THR A 94 2.97 1.71 -9.47
N VAL A 95 2.72 1.74 -8.16
CA VAL A 95 1.34 1.66 -7.61
C VAL A 95 1.17 2.61 -6.44
N HIS A 96 -0.06 3.05 -6.20
CA HIS A 96 -0.42 3.96 -5.10
C HIS A 96 -1.24 3.22 -4.04
N GLN A 97 -0.70 2.11 -3.51
CA GLN A 97 -1.43 1.29 -2.55
C GLN A 97 -0.80 1.24 -1.16
N GLY A 98 0.07 2.19 -0.87
CA GLY A 98 0.49 2.45 0.49
C GLY A 98 1.61 1.57 1.03
N TRP A 99 1.72 1.62 2.36
CA TRP A 99 2.83 1.00 3.09
C TRP A 99 2.56 -0.46 3.38
N GLN A 100 2.90 -1.30 2.43
CA GLN A 100 2.76 -2.75 2.56
C GLN A 100 3.84 -3.46 1.76
N THR A 101 4.17 -4.69 2.15
CA THR A 101 5.26 -5.45 1.53
C THR A 101 4.84 -6.14 0.25
N TYR A 102 3.58 -6.57 0.16
CA TYR A 102 2.99 -7.18 -1.03
C TYR A 102 1.71 -6.46 -1.39
N ILE A 103 1.43 -6.32 -2.66
CA ILE A 103 0.28 -5.58 -3.15
C ILE A 103 -0.48 -6.44 -4.14
N LEU A 104 -1.75 -6.71 -3.84
CA LEU A 104 -2.67 -7.32 -4.78
C LEU A 104 -3.34 -6.20 -5.56
N SER A 105 -3.25 -6.25 -6.88
CA SER A 105 -3.79 -5.18 -7.71
C SER A 105 -4.54 -5.73 -8.91
N LEU A 106 -5.72 -5.19 -9.12
CA LEU A 106 -6.40 -5.22 -10.40
C LEU A 106 -5.98 -3.95 -11.12
N ILE A 107 -4.99 -4.06 -11.98
CA ILE A 107 -4.55 -2.88 -12.71
C ILE A 107 -5.47 -2.68 -13.88
N HIS A 108 -6.33 -1.69 -13.75
CA HIS A 108 -7.10 -1.16 -14.87
C HIS A 108 -6.27 -0.06 -15.48
N ILE A 109 -5.86 -0.30 -16.66
CA ILE A 109 -5.18 0.71 -17.45
C ILE A 109 -6.09 1.12 -18.58
#